data_f0b95dc37fa988d3916e473a18990f45
#
_entry.id   f0b95dc37fa988d3916e473a18990f45
#
_cell.length_a   1.000
_cell.length_b   1.000
_cell.length_c   1.000
_cell.angle_alpha   90.00
_cell.angle_beta   90.00
_cell.angle_gamma   90.00
#
_symmetry.space_group_name_H-M   'P 1'
#
loop_
_entity.id
_entity.type
_entity.pdbx_description
1 polymer ?
#
loop_
_entity_poly.entity_id
_entity_poly.type
_entity_poly.pdbx_seq_one_letter_code
_entity_poly.pdbx_strand_id
1 'polypeptide(L)'
;MKCIIGSLCLVLSLGAATVFAQNKPGVVATKAVETVLTVRGVNHAERTVTFATAEGDVQTIKVPDEAQNLDQVYAGARFKVLYMESLVIGVTDVQHAPSADEGQKMRLAAKGDTPGGTFVNVKQITATVEDINHEERWVTVRGPGGGLRKLTVGPEVKRFESVGVGDTVVLRYTEALGLKMIKQ
;
A
#
# COMPACT_ATOMS: atom_id res chain seq x y z
N MET A 1 -39.23 -17.81 11.64
CA MET A 1 -37.86 -17.98 12.19
C MET A 1 -36.95 -17.12 11.33
N LYS A 2 -36.35 -16.05 11.91
CA LYS A 2 -35.57 -15.03 11.21
C LYS A 2 -34.13 -15.51 11.05
N CYS A 3 -33.66 -15.69 9.82
CA CYS A 3 -32.24 -15.82 9.54
C CYS A 3 -31.58 -14.44 9.46
N ILE A 4 -30.69 -14.18 10.39
CA ILE A 4 -29.88 -12.97 10.46
C ILE A 4 -28.67 -13.21 9.57
N ILE A 5 -28.60 -12.48 8.44
CA ILE A 5 -27.42 -12.43 7.57
C ILE A 5 -26.43 -11.48 8.24
N GLY A 6 -25.42 -12.06 8.89
CA GLY A 6 -24.31 -11.30 9.46
C GLY A 6 -23.45 -10.69 8.36
N SER A 7 -23.57 -9.41 8.19
CA SER A 7 -22.65 -8.59 7.38
C SER A 7 -21.30 -8.54 8.09
N LEU A 8 -20.32 -9.33 7.61
CA LEU A 8 -18.94 -9.28 8.10
C LEU A 8 -18.23 -8.09 7.43
N CYS A 9 -18.43 -6.90 7.98
CA CYS A 9 -17.53 -5.77 7.73
C CYS A 9 -16.17 -6.09 8.36
N LEU A 10 -15.25 -6.60 7.56
CA LEU A 10 -13.85 -6.71 7.96
C LEU A 10 -13.24 -5.29 7.92
N VAL A 11 -13.39 -4.56 9.01
CA VAL A 11 -12.64 -3.33 9.24
C VAL A 11 -11.21 -3.76 9.49
N LEU A 12 -10.36 -3.69 8.46
CA LEU A 12 -8.93 -3.79 8.60
C LEU A 12 -8.46 -2.50 9.29
N SER A 13 -8.52 -2.48 10.61
CA SER A 13 -7.81 -1.47 11.38
C SER A 13 -6.31 -1.76 11.25
N LEU A 14 -5.67 -1.17 10.22
CA LEU A 14 -4.23 -1.02 10.21
C LEU A 14 -3.89 -0.02 11.33
N GLY A 15 -3.80 -0.53 12.53
CA GLY A 15 -3.23 0.18 13.67
C GLY A 15 -1.73 0.33 13.51
N ALA A 16 -1.30 1.15 12.56
CA ALA A 16 -0.01 1.79 12.61
C ALA A 16 -0.25 3.12 13.33
N ALA A 17 -0.22 3.09 14.66
CA ALA A 17 -0.04 4.28 15.44
C ALA A 17 1.35 4.83 15.08
N THR A 18 1.43 5.60 14.01
CA THR A 18 2.55 6.48 13.77
C THR A 18 2.44 7.54 14.85
N VAL A 19 3.33 7.47 15.83
CA VAL A 19 3.52 8.54 16.81
C VAL A 19 4.10 9.73 16.04
N PHE A 20 3.26 10.45 15.32
CA PHE A 20 3.59 11.80 14.89
C PHE A 20 3.35 12.68 16.10
N ALA A 21 4.34 13.47 16.50
CA ALA A 21 4.14 14.48 17.52
C ALA A 21 2.89 15.30 17.13
N GLN A 22 1.94 15.43 18.06
CA GLN A 22 0.60 15.96 17.79
C GLN A 22 0.57 17.38 17.19
N ASN A 23 1.72 18.05 17.11
CA ASN A 23 1.86 19.43 16.66
C ASN A 23 2.53 19.58 15.28
N LYS A 24 3.02 18.52 14.66
CA LYS A 24 3.69 18.58 13.35
C LYS A 24 2.72 18.21 12.22
N PRO A 25 2.93 18.75 10.99
CA PRO A 25 2.06 18.50 9.86
C PRO A 25 2.18 17.07 9.33
N GLY A 26 1.10 16.60 8.73
CA GLY A 26 1.09 15.35 8.00
C GLY A 26 0.01 15.37 6.92
N VAL A 27 0.23 14.63 5.85
CA VAL A 27 -0.71 14.42 4.74
C VAL A 27 -0.84 12.94 4.49
N VAL A 28 -2.08 12.49 4.30
CA VAL A 28 -2.38 11.11 3.90
C VAL A 28 -3.21 11.16 2.63
N ALA A 29 -2.71 10.54 1.57
CA ALA A 29 -3.46 10.31 0.35
C ALA A 29 -3.63 8.80 0.16
N THR A 30 -4.86 8.35 -0.07
CA THR A 30 -5.17 6.94 -0.30
C THR A 30 -6.05 6.80 -1.54
N LYS A 31 -5.70 5.84 -2.39
CA LYS A 31 -6.49 5.42 -3.54
C LYS A 31 -6.77 3.92 -3.42
N ALA A 32 -8.02 3.52 -3.62
CA ALA A 32 -8.41 2.12 -3.65
C ALA A 32 -9.21 1.86 -4.93
N VAL A 33 -8.93 0.73 -5.57
CA VAL A 33 -9.63 0.24 -6.77
C VAL A 33 -10.02 -1.21 -6.52
N GLU A 34 -11.30 -1.49 -6.73
CA GLU A 34 -11.83 -2.84 -6.69
C GLU A 34 -12.25 -3.27 -8.10
N THR A 35 -11.86 -4.47 -8.50
CA THR A 35 -12.25 -5.05 -9.80
C THR A 35 -12.46 -6.55 -9.67
N VAL A 36 -13.07 -7.14 -10.69
CA VAL A 36 -13.24 -8.58 -10.80
C VAL A 36 -12.50 -9.06 -12.05
N LEU A 37 -11.58 -9.99 -11.83
CA LEU A 37 -10.86 -10.66 -12.91
C LEU A 37 -11.45 -12.05 -13.16
N THR A 38 -11.46 -12.47 -14.41
CA THR A 38 -11.87 -13.83 -14.82
C THR A 38 -10.65 -14.63 -15.24
N VAL A 39 -10.49 -15.81 -14.73
CA VAL A 39 -9.43 -16.74 -15.13
C VAL A 39 -9.70 -17.23 -16.55
N ARG A 40 -8.76 -17.04 -17.46
CA ARG A 40 -8.79 -17.56 -18.84
C ARG A 40 -8.10 -18.92 -18.96
N GLY A 41 -7.08 -19.15 -18.14
CA GLY A 41 -6.33 -20.40 -18.14
C GLY A 41 -5.43 -20.54 -16.93
N VAL A 42 -5.10 -21.77 -16.60
CA VAL A 42 -4.14 -22.14 -15.55
C VAL A 42 -3.16 -23.12 -16.12
N ASN A 43 -1.88 -22.86 -15.94
CA ASN A 43 -0.80 -23.82 -16.20
C ASN A 43 -0.22 -24.28 -14.85
N HIS A 44 -0.61 -25.45 -14.42
CA HIS A 44 -0.16 -26.02 -13.14
C HIS A 44 1.32 -26.36 -13.13
N ALA A 45 1.88 -26.79 -14.26
CA ALA A 45 3.30 -27.14 -14.37
C ALA A 45 4.20 -25.93 -14.21
N GLU A 46 3.85 -24.83 -14.83
CA GLU A 46 4.57 -23.56 -14.75
C GLU A 46 4.09 -22.67 -13.60
N ARG A 47 3.03 -23.08 -12.90
CA ARG A 47 2.37 -22.30 -11.84
C ARG A 47 1.98 -20.90 -12.31
N THR A 48 1.33 -20.80 -13.48
CA THR A 48 0.85 -19.51 -14.00
C THR A 48 -0.67 -19.51 -14.13
N VAL A 49 -1.25 -18.32 -13.91
CA VAL A 49 -2.68 -18.06 -14.11
C VAL A 49 -2.83 -16.87 -15.02
N THR A 50 -3.62 -17.05 -16.07
CA THR A 50 -3.97 -15.98 -17.01
C THR A 50 -5.32 -15.41 -16.63
N PHE A 51 -5.34 -14.13 -16.32
CA PHE A 51 -6.55 -13.38 -15.99
C PHE A 51 -6.97 -12.47 -17.13
N ALA A 52 -8.25 -12.17 -17.21
CA ALA A 52 -8.80 -11.11 -18.06
C ALA A 52 -9.63 -10.13 -17.24
N THR A 53 -9.56 -8.86 -17.59
CA THR A 53 -10.45 -7.81 -17.08
C THR A 53 -11.80 -7.88 -17.81
N ALA A 54 -12.77 -7.08 -17.37
CA ALA A 54 -14.07 -6.95 -18.04
C ALA A 54 -13.93 -6.32 -19.44
N GLU A 55 -12.92 -5.47 -19.61
CA GLU A 55 -12.60 -4.78 -20.88
C GLU A 55 -11.88 -5.70 -21.88
N GLY A 56 -11.41 -6.86 -21.44
CA GLY A 56 -10.75 -7.86 -22.26
C GLY A 56 -9.23 -7.85 -22.19
N ASP A 57 -8.63 -6.99 -21.40
CA ASP A 57 -7.18 -7.01 -21.16
C ASP A 57 -6.76 -8.31 -20.48
N VAL A 58 -5.70 -8.91 -20.98
CA VAL A 58 -5.23 -10.21 -20.53
C VAL A 58 -3.84 -10.09 -19.94
N GLN A 59 -3.65 -10.69 -18.75
CA GLN A 59 -2.35 -10.74 -18.07
C GLN A 59 -2.11 -12.13 -17.48
N THR A 60 -0.92 -12.66 -17.70
CA THR A 60 -0.46 -13.89 -17.07
C THR A 60 0.47 -13.56 -15.91
N ILE A 61 0.17 -14.11 -14.75
CA ILE A 61 0.98 -13.96 -13.54
C ILE A 61 1.51 -15.33 -13.09
N LYS A 62 2.72 -15.32 -12.52
CA LYS A 62 3.27 -16.49 -11.85
C LYS A 62 2.75 -16.52 -10.41
N VAL A 63 2.26 -17.68 -10.00
CA VAL A 63 1.76 -17.93 -8.65
C VAL A 63 2.93 -18.40 -7.78
N PRO A 64 3.17 -17.78 -6.61
CA PRO A 64 4.22 -18.19 -5.68
C PRO A 64 4.13 -19.67 -5.29
N ASP A 65 5.28 -20.29 -5.03
CA ASP A 65 5.33 -21.72 -4.68
C ASP A 65 4.63 -22.02 -3.36
N GLU A 66 4.57 -21.06 -2.47
CA GLU A 66 3.89 -21.13 -1.18
C GLU A 66 2.35 -21.15 -1.30
N ALA A 67 1.78 -20.77 -2.44
CA ALA A 67 0.34 -20.82 -2.65
C ALA A 67 -0.13 -22.27 -2.84
N GLN A 68 -0.84 -22.81 -1.86
CA GLN A 68 -1.18 -24.23 -1.76
C GLN A 68 -2.49 -24.62 -2.45
N ASN A 69 -3.29 -23.65 -2.91
CA ASN A 69 -4.65 -23.88 -3.41
C ASN A 69 -4.79 -23.62 -4.92
N LEU A 70 -3.68 -23.69 -5.67
CA LEU A 70 -3.70 -23.45 -7.13
C LEU A 70 -4.52 -24.53 -7.87
N ASP A 71 -4.58 -25.73 -7.35
CA ASP A 71 -5.39 -26.84 -7.85
C ASP A 71 -6.90 -26.56 -7.86
N GLN A 72 -7.35 -25.63 -7.03
CA GLN A 72 -8.75 -25.19 -6.97
C GLN A 72 -9.07 -24.07 -8.00
N VAL A 73 -8.06 -23.54 -8.70
CA VAL A 73 -8.24 -22.46 -9.68
C VAL A 73 -8.46 -23.08 -11.05
N TYR A 74 -9.54 -22.68 -11.73
CA TYR A 74 -9.93 -23.21 -13.03
C TYR A 74 -10.33 -22.09 -14.00
N ALA A 75 -10.32 -22.37 -15.29
CA ALA A 75 -10.78 -21.42 -16.31
C ALA A 75 -12.26 -21.07 -16.10
N GLY A 76 -12.58 -19.79 -16.09
CA GLY A 76 -13.91 -19.26 -15.74
C GLY A 76 -14.07 -18.88 -14.27
N ALA A 77 -13.16 -19.28 -13.37
CA ALA A 77 -13.17 -18.79 -12.00
C ALA A 77 -13.02 -17.27 -11.97
N ARG A 78 -13.67 -16.62 -11.02
CA ARG A 78 -13.65 -15.16 -10.84
C ARG A 78 -12.92 -14.81 -9.56
N PHE A 79 -12.12 -13.77 -9.62
CA PHE A 79 -11.39 -13.22 -8.48
C PHE A 79 -11.81 -11.79 -8.24
N LYS A 80 -12.22 -11.48 -7.02
CA LYS A 80 -12.29 -10.11 -6.53
C LYS A 80 -10.88 -9.65 -6.21
N VAL A 81 -10.51 -8.52 -6.76
CA VAL A 81 -9.19 -7.89 -6.59
C VAL A 81 -9.40 -6.52 -5.97
N LEU A 82 -8.70 -6.27 -4.89
CA LEU A 82 -8.61 -4.96 -4.26
C LEU A 82 -7.16 -4.48 -4.36
N TYR A 83 -6.95 -3.39 -5.08
CA TYR A 83 -5.68 -2.69 -5.12
C TYR A 83 -5.79 -1.40 -4.32
N MET A 84 -4.83 -1.15 -3.46
CA MET A 84 -4.77 0.05 -2.63
C MET A 84 -3.37 0.66 -2.65
N GLU A 85 -3.32 1.97 -2.85
CA GLU A 85 -2.12 2.79 -2.69
C GLU A 85 -2.35 3.77 -1.54
N SER A 86 -1.34 3.97 -0.73
CA SER A 86 -1.35 5.00 0.32
C SER A 86 0.00 5.69 0.37
N LEU A 87 -0.04 7.01 0.34
CA LEU A 87 1.10 7.88 0.57
C LEU A 87 0.87 8.64 1.87
N VAL A 88 1.76 8.47 2.81
CA VAL A 88 1.79 9.21 4.07
C VAL A 88 3.05 10.06 4.08
N ILE A 89 2.89 11.35 4.28
CA ILE A 89 4.00 12.27 4.53
C ILE A 89 3.76 12.86 5.91
N GLY A 90 4.73 12.74 6.78
CA GLY A 90 4.67 13.28 8.14
C GLY A 90 5.97 13.96 8.51
N VAL A 91 5.90 14.87 9.47
CA VAL A 91 7.05 15.52 10.05
C VAL A 91 7.11 15.19 11.53
N THR A 92 8.30 14.97 12.05
CA THR A 92 8.57 14.75 13.48
C THR A 92 9.81 15.55 13.90
N ASP A 93 9.81 16.01 15.13
CA ASP A 93 10.96 16.62 15.79
C ASP A 93 11.95 15.57 16.32
N VAL A 94 11.56 14.29 16.33
CA VAL A 94 12.49 13.21 16.63
C VAL A 94 13.47 13.08 15.49
N GLN A 95 14.74 13.35 15.79
CA GLN A 95 15.81 13.27 14.79
C GLN A 95 16.10 11.80 14.44
N HIS A 96 15.95 11.48 13.17
CA HIS A 96 16.38 10.22 12.58
C HIS A 96 17.36 10.49 11.46
N ALA A 97 18.41 9.70 11.37
CA ALA A 97 19.27 9.75 10.19
C ALA A 97 18.44 9.47 8.93
N PRO A 98 18.73 10.19 7.82
CA PRO A 98 18.11 9.89 6.55
C PRO A 98 18.28 8.41 6.18
N SER A 99 17.18 7.72 5.89
CA SER A 99 17.15 6.30 5.53
C SER A 99 16.19 6.02 4.39
N ALA A 100 16.38 4.89 3.72
CA ALA A 100 15.43 4.33 2.79
C ALA A 100 15.25 2.85 3.14
N ASP A 101 14.05 2.49 3.51
CA ASP A 101 13.69 1.15 3.96
C ASP A 101 12.57 0.59 3.08
N GLU A 102 12.68 -0.68 2.73
CA GLU A 102 11.64 -1.41 1.99
C GLU A 102 11.22 -2.63 2.80
N GLY A 103 9.93 -2.90 2.80
CA GLY A 103 9.36 -4.07 3.46
C GLY A 103 8.27 -4.70 2.60
N GLN A 104 8.29 -6.03 2.50
CA GLN A 104 7.28 -6.79 1.81
C GLN A 104 6.62 -7.78 2.76
N LYS A 105 5.32 -7.90 2.66
CA LYS A 105 4.55 -8.92 3.39
C LYS A 105 3.61 -9.62 2.43
N MET A 106 3.58 -10.94 2.53
CA MET A 106 2.67 -11.78 1.78
C MET A 106 1.89 -12.65 2.77
N ARG A 107 0.59 -12.75 2.56
CA ARG A 107 -0.28 -13.69 3.29
C ARG A 107 -1.11 -14.44 2.25
N LEU A 108 -1.00 -15.74 2.25
CA LEU A 108 -1.74 -16.62 1.36
C LEU A 108 -2.84 -17.36 2.12
N ALA A 109 -3.88 -17.78 1.39
CA ALA A 109 -4.93 -18.64 1.94
C ALA A 109 -4.33 -19.96 2.42
N ALA A 110 -4.79 -20.46 3.58
CA ALA A 110 -4.36 -21.73 4.11
C ALA A 110 -4.82 -22.88 3.18
N LYS A 111 -4.14 -24.03 3.28
CA LYS A 111 -4.49 -25.22 2.48
C LYS A 111 -5.94 -25.60 2.68
N GLY A 112 -6.66 -25.79 1.60
CA GLY A 112 -8.09 -26.14 1.61
C GLY A 112 -9.05 -24.94 1.68
N ASP A 113 -8.55 -23.73 1.99
CA ASP A 113 -9.34 -22.52 1.95
C ASP A 113 -9.60 -22.05 0.51
N THR A 114 -10.53 -21.10 0.35
CA THR A 114 -10.77 -20.43 -0.93
C THR A 114 -9.50 -19.75 -1.42
N PRO A 115 -9.04 -20.02 -2.66
CA PRO A 115 -7.83 -19.40 -3.21
C PRO A 115 -7.82 -17.90 -3.08
N GLY A 116 -6.71 -17.35 -2.63
CA GLY A 116 -6.54 -15.92 -2.43
C GLY A 116 -5.25 -15.58 -1.69
N GLY A 117 -4.98 -14.29 -1.59
CA GLY A 117 -3.82 -13.78 -0.88
C GLY A 117 -3.84 -12.27 -0.76
N THR A 118 -2.96 -11.76 0.08
CA THR A 118 -2.69 -10.34 0.24
C THR A 118 -1.19 -10.12 0.12
N PHE A 119 -0.81 -9.15 -0.68
CA PHE A 119 0.57 -8.72 -0.90
C PHE A 119 0.66 -7.25 -0.50
N VAL A 120 1.62 -6.92 0.34
CA VAL A 120 1.83 -5.55 0.80
C VAL A 120 3.30 -5.20 0.59
N ASN A 121 3.52 -4.10 -0.10
CA ASN A 121 4.83 -3.50 -0.28
C ASN A 121 4.85 -2.13 0.39
N VAL A 122 5.84 -1.88 1.22
CA VAL A 122 6.02 -0.61 1.93
C VAL A 122 7.40 -0.07 1.61
N LYS A 123 7.45 1.18 1.17
CA LYS A 123 8.68 1.95 1.02
C LYS A 123 8.62 3.14 1.96
N GLN A 124 9.63 3.30 2.78
CA GLN A 124 9.76 4.42 3.68
C GLN A 124 11.08 5.15 3.42
N ILE A 125 11.00 6.46 3.31
CA ILE A 125 12.14 7.34 3.17
C ILE A 125 12.07 8.36 4.30
N THR A 126 13.18 8.56 4.99
CA THR A 126 13.37 9.67 5.93
C THR A 126 14.35 10.67 5.36
N ALA A 127 14.11 11.93 5.62
CA ALA A 127 14.95 13.04 5.19
C ALA A 127 14.99 14.12 6.28
N THR A 128 16.09 14.83 6.38
CA THR A 128 16.24 15.94 7.34
C THR A 128 15.93 17.26 6.66
N VAL A 129 15.20 18.14 7.32
CA VAL A 129 14.97 19.53 6.89
C VAL A 129 16.26 20.32 7.07
N GLU A 130 16.80 20.84 5.98
CA GLU A 130 18.03 21.64 5.96
C GLU A 130 17.77 23.13 5.87
N ASP A 131 16.70 23.51 5.18
CA ASP A 131 16.32 24.90 4.97
C ASP A 131 14.81 24.99 4.72
N ILE A 132 14.18 26.12 5.11
CA ILE A 132 12.74 26.30 5.01
C ILE A 132 12.37 27.75 4.80
N ASN A 133 11.38 28.01 3.96
CA ASN A 133 10.74 29.31 3.81
C ASN A 133 9.23 29.15 3.98
N HIS A 134 8.69 29.65 5.08
CA HIS A 134 7.28 29.55 5.42
C HIS A 134 6.39 30.47 4.54
N GLU A 135 6.90 31.63 4.14
CA GLU A 135 6.15 32.59 3.32
C GLU A 135 5.95 32.07 1.89
N GLU A 136 7.04 31.63 1.26
CA GLU A 136 7.03 31.07 -0.09
C GLU A 136 6.62 29.58 -0.11
N ARG A 137 6.43 28.97 1.06
CA ARG A 137 6.01 27.59 1.24
C ARG A 137 6.90 26.58 0.51
N TRP A 138 8.19 26.60 0.80
CA TRP A 138 9.11 25.57 0.34
C TRP A 138 10.01 25.07 1.47
N VAL A 139 10.54 23.87 1.30
CA VAL A 139 11.50 23.24 2.20
C VAL A 139 12.58 22.55 1.40
N THR A 140 13.83 22.62 1.87
CA THR A 140 14.94 21.83 1.34
C THR A 140 15.22 20.70 2.31
N VAL A 141 15.21 19.48 1.81
CA VAL A 141 15.46 18.28 2.60
C VAL A 141 16.70 17.54 2.11
N ARG A 142 17.44 16.93 3.03
CA ARG A 142 18.54 16.02 2.76
C ARG A 142 18.04 14.57 2.86
N GLY A 143 18.09 13.86 1.74
CA GLY A 143 17.72 12.45 1.66
C GLY A 143 18.84 11.48 2.07
N PRO A 144 18.56 10.16 2.01
CA PRO A 144 19.51 9.10 2.45
C PRO A 144 20.85 9.09 1.72
N GLY A 145 20.87 9.52 0.45
CA GLY A 145 22.09 9.64 -0.35
C GLY A 145 22.85 10.95 -0.14
N GLY A 146 22.49 11.75 0.85
CA GLY A 146 23.10 13.06 1.12
C GLY A 146 22.68 14.17 0.14
N GLY A 147 21.92 13.84 -0.90
CA GLY A 147 21.43 14.80 -1.90
C GLY A 147 20.38 15.75 -1.33
N LEU A 148 20.46 17.02 -1.72
CA LEU A 148 19.49 18.04 -1.34
C LEU A 148 18.35 18.09 -2.37
N ARG A 149 17.12 18.26 -1.88
CA ARG A 149 15.92 18.44 -2.69
C ARG A 149 15.09 19.61 -2.16
N LYS A 150 14.82 20.59 -3.02
CA LYS A 150 13.85 21.65 -2.72
C LYS A 150 12.47 21.21 -3.13
N LEU A 151 11.52 21.29 -2.20
CA LEU A 151 10.14 20.85 -2.35
C LEU A 151 9.22 22.05 -2.10
N THR A 152 8.25 22.26 -2.98
CA THR A 152 7.16 23.21 -2.76
C THR A 152 6.07 22.54 -1.93
N VAL A 153 5.56 23.22 -0.93
CA VAL A 153 4.55 22.71 0.01
C VAL A 153 3.20 23.33 -0.31
N GLY A 154 2.25 22.51 -0.72
CA GLY A 154 0.91 22.96 -1.09
C GLY A 154 0.11 23.51 0.10
N PRO A 155 -0.97 24.28 -0.16
CA PRO A 155 -1.80 24.92 0.87
C PRO A 155 -2.60 23.90 1.71
N GLU A 156 -2.76 22.68 1.24
CA GLU A 156 -3.40 21.59 1.95
C GLU A 156 -2.62 21.13 3.18
N VAL A 157 -1.29 21.33 3.19
CA VAL A 157 -0.44 21.03 4.35
C VAL A 157 -0.67 22.10 5.42
N LYS A 158 -1.48 21.75 6.41
CA LYS A 158 -1.77 22.62 7.55
C LYS A 158 -0.60 22.60 8.54
N ARG A 159 -0.48 23.67 9.33
CA ARG A 159 0.57 23.80 10.36
C ARG A 159 2.01 23.68 9.82
N PHE A 160 2.21 24.05 8.55
CA PHE A 160 3.55 24.06 7.95
C PHE A 160 4.52 24.98 8.70
N GLU A 161 3.99 26.03 9.33
CA GLU A 161 4.73 26.96 10.19
C GLU A 161 5.37 26.31 11.43
N SER A 162 4.93 25.10 11.79
CA SER A 162 5.53 24.35 12.90
C SER A 162 6.73 23.49 12.50
N VAL A 163 7.05 23.43 11.20
CA VAL A 163 8.22 22.71 10.70
C VAL A 163 9.45 23.59 10.86
N GLY A 164 10.56 23.01 11.31
CA GLY A 164 11.83 23.69 11.49
C GLY A 164 13.00 22.94 10.86
N VAL A 165 14.12 23.66 10.73
CA VAL A 165 15.40 23.05 10.36
C VAL A 165 15.79 22.02 11.41
N GLY A 166 16.25 20.85 10.97
CA GLY A 166 16.56 19.70 11.82
C GLY A 166 15.39 18.73 12.01
N ASP A 167 14.17 19.09 11.66
CA ASP A 167 13.04 18.15 11.69
C ASP A 167 13.25 17.00 10.70
N THR A 168 12.66 15.86 11.02
CA THR A 168 12.65 14.70 10.13
C THR A 168 11.35 14.64 9.35
N VAL A 169 11.44 14.61 8.03
CA VAL A 169 10.33 14.29 7.13
C VAL A 169 10.31 12.79 6.89
N VAL A 170 9.18 12.17 7.12
CA VAL A 170 8.93 10.74 6.84
C VAL A 170 7.95 10.64 5.69
N LEU A 171 8.37 10.00 4.61
CA LEU A 171 7.53 9.62 3.49
C LEU A 171 7.35 8.10 3.52
N ARG A 172 6.10 7.64 3.62
CA ARG A 172 5.76 6.21 3.56
C ARG A 172 4.79 5.98 2.40
N TYR A 173 5.22 5.18 1.45
CA TYR A 173 4.39 4.69 0.37
C TYR A 173 4.05 3.22 0.62
N THR A 174 2.77 2.89 0.53
CA THR A 174 2.27 1.53 0.71
C THR A 174 1.43 1.14 -0.50
N GLU A 175 1.75 0.01 -1.08
CA GLU A 175 0.92 -0.69 -2.06
C GLU A 175 0.37 -1.96 -1.43
N ALA A 176 -0.90 -2.23 -1.60
CA ALA A 176 -1.51 -3.46 -1.15
C ALA A 176 -2.39 -4.04 -2.26
N LEU A 177 -2.20 -5.33 -2.53
CA LEU A 177 -2.98 -6.10 -3.48
C LEU A 177 -3.64 -7.27 -2.74
N GLY A 178 -4.95 -7.28 -2.69
CA GLY A 178 -5.75 -8.39 -2.19
C GLY A 178 -6.44 -9.12 -3.34
N LEU A 179 -6.34 -10.45 -3.38
CA LEU A 179 -7.05 -11.30 -4.33
C LEU A 179 -7.84 -12.37 -3.56
N LYS A 180 -9.08 -12.62 -3.97
CA LYS A 180 -9.89 -13.71 -3.40
C LYS A 180 -10.81 -14.28 -4.47
N MET A 181 -10.79 -15.61 -4.63
CA MET A 181 -11.72 -16.30 -5.53
C MET A 181 -13.14 -16.13 -5.01
N ILE A 182 -14.06 -15.83 -5.90
CA ILE A 182 -15.50 -15.75 -5.62
C ILE A 182 -16.05 -17.16 -5.74
N LYS A 183 -16.62 -17.71 -4.65
CA LYS A 183 -17.39 -18.97 -4.72
C LYS A 183 -18.66 -18.71 -5.52
N GLN A 184 -18.92 -19.58 -6.47
CA GLN A 184 -20.22 -19.66 -7.16
C GLN A 184 -21.26 -20.26 -6.25
#